data_ab55c75be6c43bf56f2e5ad77456f7ef
#
_entry.id   ab55c75be6c43bf56f2e5ad77456f7ef
#
_cell.length_a   1.000
_cell.length_b   1.000
_cell.length_c   1.000
_cell.angle_alpha   90.00
_cell.angle_beta   90.00
_cell.angle_gamma   90.00
#
_symmetry.space_group_name_H-M   'P 1'
#
loop_
_entity.id
_entity.type
_entity.pdbx_description
1 polymer ?
#
loop_
_entity_poly.entity_id
_entity_poly.type
_entity_poly.pdbx_seq_one_letter_code
_entity_poly.pdbx_strand_id
1 'polypeptide(L)'
;MMGYMAVILEKDLKRGHDALVQWRAAARELADNTPHRLTVSPVLPRPVWAMAVRYSLFLLERRAPGPGVEVRVAPWGAVKILDGPESDPHNLTPPDVIELDPEVWLRLACGITTWAEEKDTGHISAVGERDDLSDLLPL
;
A
#
# COMPACT_ATOMS: atom_id res chain seq x y z
N MET A 1 -12.13 -15.38 19.03
CA MET A 1 -12.25 -14.59 18.35
C MET A 1 -11.57 -14.66 17.17
N MET A 2 -11.78 -14.30 16.37
CA MET A 2 -11.33 -14.43 15.36
C MET A 2 -10.60 -13.81 14.76
N GLY A 3 -10.23 -14.02 14.20
CA GLY A 3 -9.24 -13.68 13.75
C GLY A 3 -8.89 -12.62 12.88
N TYR A 4 -8.54 -11.52 13.38
CA TYR A 4 -7.84 -10.54 12.61
C TYR A 4 -6.41 -11.01 12.39
N MET A 5 -6.03 -11.13 11.12
CA MET A 5 -4.66 -11.49 10.77
C MET A 5 -3.86 -10.23 10.51
N ALA A 6 -2.78 -10.04 11.23
CA ALA A 6 -1.87 -8.93 10.98
C ALA A 6 -1.25 -9.06 9.58
N VAL A 7 -1.11 -7.95 8.88
CA VAL A 7 -0.51 -7.91 7.54
C VAL A 7 0.97 -8.29 7.56
N ILE A 8 1.63 -8.06 8.68
CA ILE A 8 3.01 -8.48 8.92
C ILE A 8 3.15 -8.99 10.35
N LEU A 9 3.94 -10.03 10.56
CA LEU A 9 4.20 -10.55 11.89
C LEU A 9 5.11 -9.62 12.68
N GLU A 10 4.89 -9.54 13.97
CA GLU A 10 5.69 -8.68 14.86
C GLU A 10 7.18 -8.99 14.75
N LYS A 11 7.54 -10.27 14.67
CA LYS A 11 8.93 -10.69 14.52
C LYS A 11 9.58 -10.22 13.21
N ASP A 12 8.79 -9.84 12.23
CA ASP A 12 9.25 -9.44 10.91
C ASP A 12 9.27 -7.91 10.71
N LEU A 13 8.87 -7.13 11.72
CA LEU A 13 8.79 -5.67 11.57
C LEU A 13 10.12 -5.02 11.18
N LYS A 14 11.23 -5.47 11.78
CA LYS A 14 12.54 -4.93 11.41
C LYS A 14 12.91 -5.28 9.98
N ARG A 15 12.67 -6.52 9.57
CA ARG A 15 12.89 -6.94 8.17
C ARG A 15 12.05 -6.12 7.21
N GLY A 16 10.81 -5.86 7.58
CA GLY A 16 9.91 -5.05 6.78
C GLY A 16 10.41 -3.62 6.65
N HIS A 17 10.81 -3.02 7.75
CA HIS A 17 11.39 -1.68 7.75
C HIS A 17 12.62 -1.61 6.83
N ASP A 18 13.55 -2.54 7.00
CA ASP A 18 14.78 -2.57 6.22
C ASP A 18 14.48 -2.77 4.72
N ALA A 19 13.51 -3.63 4.40
CA ALA A 19 13.08 -3.86 3.03
C ALA A 19 12.47 -2.59 2.40
N LEU A 20 11.66 -1.86 3.14
CA LEU A 20 11.08 -0.61 2.66
C LEU A 20 12.15 0.45 2.41
N VAL A 21 13.12 0.57 3.32
CA VAL A 21 14.25 1.48 3.15
C VAL A 21 15.06 1.12 1.89
N GLN A 22 15.33 -0.17 1.69
CA GLN A 22 16.04 -0.66 0.52
C GLN A 22 15.28 -0.37 -0.76
N TRP A 23 13.98 -0.65 -0.79
CA TRP A 23 13.14 -0.39 -1.95
C TRP A 23 13.13 1.11 -2.29
N ARG A 24 12.93 1.95 -1.28
CA ARG A 24 12.89 3.40 -1.45
C ARG A 24 14.19 3.96 -2.01
N ALA A 25 15.33 3.50 -1.49
CA ALA A 25 16.63 3.95 -1.98
C ALA A 25 16.84 3.58 -3.45
N ALA A 26 16.52 2.34 -3.82
CA ALA A 26 16.64 1.87 -5.19
C ALA A 26 15.69 2.63 -6.14
N ALA A 27 14.47 2.89 -5.70
CA ALA A 27 13.47 3.62 -6.48
C ALA A 27 13.88 5.08 -6.70
N ARG A 28 14.41 5.73 -5.68
CA ARG A 28 14.89 7.11 -5.79
C ARG A 28 16.06 7.24 -6.76
N GLU A 29 16.97 6.29 -6.74
CA GLU A 29 18.07 6.26 -7.69
C GLU A 29 17.56 6.14 -9.12
N LEU A 30 16.59 5.25 -9.37
CA LEU A 30 15.96 5.15 -10.69
C LEU A 30 15.23 6.44 -11.07
N ALA A 31 14.49 7.04 -10.15
CA ALA A 31 13.73 8.25 -10.40
C ALA A 31 14.63 9.44 -10.76
N ASP A 32 15.80 9.52 -10.16
CA ASP A 32 16.77 10.58 -10.45
C ASP A 32 17.37 10.46 -11.85
N ASN A 33 17.31 9.28 -12.45
CA ASN A 33 17.89 8.98 -13.76
C ASN A 33 16.87 8.82 -14.87
N THR A 34 15.60 9.14 -14.63
CA THR A 34 14.55 9.05 -15.64
C THR A 34 13.53 10.16 -15.48
N PRO A 35 12.97 10.70 -16.60
CA PRO A 35 11.81 11.57 -16.52
C PRO A 35 10.49 10.80 -16.31
N HIS A 36 10.52 9.47 -16.35
CA HIS A 36 9.33 8.62 -16.30
C HIS A 36 9.11 8.01 -14.92
N ARG A 37 8.78 8.85 -13.92
CA ARG A 37 8.60 8.40 -12.53
C ARG A 37 7.52 7.33 -12.37
N LEU A 38 6.50 7.38 -13.22
CA LEU A 38 5.39 6.43 -13.21
C LEU A 38 5.76 5.02 -13.67
N THR A 39 6.98 4.82 -14.14
CA THR A 39 7.49 3.49 -14.54
C THR A 39 8.57 2.97 -13.59
N VAL A 40 8.89 3.72 -12.54
CA VAL A 40 9.94 3.31 -11.60
C VAL A 40 9.53 2.01 -10.90
N SER A 41 10.34 0.99 -11.08
CA SER A 41 10.13 -0.33 -10.50
C SER A 41 11.50 -1.01 -10.33
N PRO A 42 12.14 -0.86 -9.16
CA PRO A 42 13.48 -1.38 -8.98
C PRO A 42 13.52 -2.90 -9.02
N VAL A 43 14.61 -3.44 -9.61
CA VAL A 43 14.82 -4.88 -9.66
C VAL A 43 15.43 -5.33 -8.33
N LEU A 44 14.60 -5.92 -7.49
CA LEU A 44 14.99 -6.40 -6.16
C LEU A 44 14.43 -7.82 -5.95
N PRO A 45 15.03 -8.60 -5.05
CA PRO A 45 14.52 -9.93 -4.74
C PRO A 45 13.06 -9.90 -4.29
N ARG A 46 12.30 -10.91 -4.68
CA ARG A 46 10.89 -11.03 -4.32
C ARG A 46 10.62 -10.87 -2.82
N PRO A 47 11.42 -11.46 -1.90
CA PRO A 47 11.20 -11.24 -0.47
C PRO A 47 11.31 -9.78 -0.02
N VAL A 48 12.15 -8.98 -0.66
CA VAL A 48 12.27 -7.54 -0.37
C VAL A 48 10.97 -6.85 -0.74
N TRP A 49 10.43 -7.13 -1.92
CA TRP A 49 9.14 -6.60 -2.34
C TRP A 49 8.02 -6.96 -1.37
N ALA A 50 7.93 -8.23 -1.01
CA ALA A 50 6.88 -8.72 -0.11
C ALA A 50 6.95 -8.05 1.25
N MET A 51 8.13 -7.95 1.83
CA MET A 51 8.30 -7.32 3.15
C MET A 51 8.06 -5.82 3.10
N ALA A 52 8.51 -5.14 2.04
CA ALA A 52 8.29 -3.71 1.88
C ALA A 52 6.79 -3.39 1.76
N VAL A 53 6.04 -4.18 0.99
CA VAL A 53 4.59 -4.01 0.87
C VAL A 53 3.90 -4.23 2.22
N ARG A 54 4.19 -5.34 2.88
CA ARG A 54 3.55 -5.68 4.16
C ARG A 54 3.84 -4.64 5.24
N TYR A 55 5.09 -4.20 5.33
CA TYR A 55 5.47 -3.21 6.33
C TYR A 55 4.82 -1.84 6.05
N SER A 56 4.80 -1.41 4.80
CA SER A 56 4.19 -0.13 4.44
C SER A 56 2.67 -0.15 4.66
N LEU A 57 2.00 -1.25 4.37
CA LEU A 57 0.58 -1.41 4.71
C LEU A 57 0.35 -1.39 6.22
N PHE A 58 1.24 -1.98 6.99
CA PHE A 58 1.21 -1.90 8.46
C PHE A 58 1.29 -0.44 8.93
N LEU A 59 2.18 0.36 8.35
CA LEU A 59 2.29 1.78 8.68
C LEU A 59 1.01 2.55 8.32
N LEU A 60 0.42 2.25 7.17
CA LEU A 60 -0.85 2.87 6.76
C LEU A 60 -1.98 2.55 7.74
N GLU A 61 -2.11 1.30 8.12
CA GLU A 61 -3.11 0.85 9.08
C GLU A 61 -2.96 1.55 10.44
N ARG A 62 -1.72 1.73 10.89
CA ARG A 62 -1.46 2.46 12.14
C ARG A 62 -1.77 3.94 12.03
N ARG A 63 -1.53 4.54 10.87
CA ARG A 63 -1.80 5.96 10.64
C ARG A 63 -3.29 6.26 10.61
N ALA A 64 -4.08 5.37 10.08
CA ALA A 64 -5.50 5.60 9.83
C ALA A 64 -6.32 4.32 10.14
N PRO A 65 -6.38 3.89 11.42
CA PRO A 65 -7.09 2.66 11.75
C PRO A 65 -8.59 2.77 11.53
N GLY A 66 -9.22 1.65 11.18
CA GLY A 66 -10.67 1.56 11.03
C GLY A 66 -11.08 0.47 10.05
N PRO A 67 -12.38 0.15 9.99
CA PRO A 67 -12.88 -0.93 9.14
C PRO A 67 -13.46 -0.44 7.80
N GLY A 68 -13.39 0.85 7.48
CA GLY A 68 -14.21 1.45 6.44
C GLY A 68 -13.74 1.24 5.01
N VAL A 69 -12.42 1.12 4.78
CA VAL A 69 -11.85 0.98 3.44
C VAL A 69 -10.84 -0.14 3.44
N GLU A 70 -10.95 -1.05 2.47
CA GLU A 70 -9.95 -2.09 2.31
C GLU A 70 -8.95 -1.66 1.23
N VAL A 71 -7.66 -1.71 1.56
CA VAL A 71 -6.57 -1.44 0.63
C VAL A 71 -5.86 -2.75 0.33
N ARG A 72 -5.89 -3.18 -0.93
CA ARG A 72 -5.34 -4.46 -1.38
C ARG A 72 -4.13 -4.23 -2.28
N VAL A 73 -3.04 -4.88 -1.95
CA VAL A 73 -1.81 -4.88 -2.74
C VAL A 73 -1.40 -6.34 -2.97
N ALA A 74 -2.06 -6.96 -3.93
CA ALA A 74 -1.80 -8.36 -4.24
C ALA A 74 -0.42 -8.53 -4.88
N PRO A 75 0.26 -9.64 -4.62
CA PRO A 75 -0.21 -10.79 -3.86
C PRO A 75 0.14 -10.74 -2.37
N TRP A 76 0.67 -9.63 -1.85
CA TRP A 76 1.36 -9.66 -0.57
C TRP A 76 0.57 -9.17 0.65
N GLY A 77 -0.51 -8.42 0.47
CA GLY A 77 -1.26 -8.03 1.64
C GLY A 77 -2.46 -7.14 1.38
N ALA A 78 -3.28 -6.99 2.42
CA ALA A 78 -4.40 -6.08 2.46
C ALA A 78 -4.60 -5.62 3.89
N VAL A 79 -5.08 -4.39 4.05
CA VAL A 79 -5.43 -3.82 5.35
C VAL A 79 -6.76 -3.08 5.24
N LYS A 80 -7.41 -2.90 6.38
CA LYS A 80 -8.58 -2.03 6.48
C LYS A 80 -8.19 -0.76 7.24
N ILE A 81 -8.66 0.36 6.72
CA ILE A 81 -8.32 1.68 7.25
C ILE A 81 -9.54 2.59 7.30
N LEU A 82 -9.43 3.66 8.03
CA LEU A 82 -10.45 4.72 8.16
C LEU A 82 -11.74 4.25 8.82
N ASP A 83 -12.42 5.18 9.46
CA ASP A 83 -13.73 4.92 10.05
C ASP A 83 -14.74 4.61 8.98
N GLY A 84 -15.73 3.84 9.33
CA GLY A 84 -16.82 3.52 8.43
C GLY A 84 -17.64 2.37 8.94
N PRO A 85 -18.71 2.02 8.21
CA PRO A 85 -19.53 0.86 8.59
C PRO A 85 -18.69 -0.42 8.52
N GLU A 86 -18.93 -1.29 9.47
CA GLU A 86 -18.33 -2.63 9.43
C GLU A 86 -18.91 -3.40 8.23
N SER A 87 -18.13 -4.39 7.78
CA SER A 87 -18.57 -5.28 6.73
C SER A 87 -19.85 -6.01 7.16
N ASP A 88 -20.77 -6.21 6.22
CA ASP A 88 -21.91 -7.07 6.42
C ASP A 88 -21.44 -8.46 6.88
N PRO A 89 -22.10 -9.09 7.88
CA PRO A 89 -21.72 -10.45 8.30
C PRO A 89 -21.72 -11.49 7.18
N HIS A 90 -22.50 -11.24 6.12
CA HIS A 90 -22.56 -12.12 4.95
C HIS A 90 -21.58 -11.73 3.86
N ASN A 91 -21.05 -10.51 3.92
CA ASN A 91 -20.07 -10.01 2.98
C ASN A 91 -18.95 -9.33 3.78
N LEU A 92 -17.84 -10.01 3.94
CA LEU A 92 -16.71 -9.53 4.74
C LEU A 92 -15.91 -8.40 4.09
N THR A 93 -16.31 -7.98 2.89
CA THR A 93 -15.66 -6.88 2.19
C THR A 93 -16.37 -5.57 2.54
N PRO A 94 -15.64 -4.53 2.97
CA PRO A 94 -16.25 -3.22 3.19
C PRO A 94 -16.75 -2.63 1.86
N PRO A 95 -17.64 -1.61 1.91
CA PRO A 95 -18.20 -1.01 0.69
C PRO A 95 -17.14 -0.30 -0.17
N ASP A 96 -16.05 0.13 0.43
CA ASP A 96 -14.98 0.82 -0.29
C ASP A 96 -13.74 -0.07 -0.37
N VAL A 97 -13.25 -0.31 -1.58
CA VAL A 97 -12.09 -1.14 -1.84
C VAL A 97 -11.16 -0.42 -2.82
N ILE A 98 -9.88 -0.35 -2.47
CA ILE A 98 -8.84 0.21 -3.32
C ILE A 98 -7.82 -0.88 -3.60
N GLU A 99 -7.54 -1.12 -4.88
CA GLU A 99 -6.56 -2.10 -5.30
C GLU A 99 -5.45 -1.43 -6.08
N LEU A 100 -4.21 -1.78 -5.74
CA LEU A 100 -3.02 -1.25 -6.40
C LEU A 100 -2.02 -2.39 -6.61
N ASP A 101 -1.30 -2.33 -7.73
CA ASP A 101 -0.15 -3.20 -7.92
C ASP A 101 0.98 -2.77 -6.95
N PRO A 102 1.87 -3.69 -6.59
CA PRO A 102 2.94 -3.39 -5.63
C PRO A 102 3.82 -2.20 -6.00
N GLU A 103 4.20 -2.07 -7.25
CA GLU A 103 5.03 -0.94 -7.70
C GLU A 103 4.29 0.39 -7.55
N VAL A 104 3.01 0.43 -7.87
CA VAL A 104 2.19 1.63 -7.73
C VAL A 104 2.08 2.02 -6.27
N TRP A 105 1.74 1.05 -5.41
CA TRP A 105 1.62 1.29 -3.98
C TRP A 105 2.94 1.80 -3.38
N LEU A 106 4.05 1.14 -3.67
CA LEU A 106 5.33 1.53 -3.09
C LEU A 106 5.84 2.87 -3.62
N ARG A 107 5.57 3.20 -4.90
CA ARG A 107 5.88 4.55 -5.40
C ARG A 107 5.12 5.62 -4.62
N LEU A 108 3.85 5.39 -4.35
CA LEU A 108 3.02 6.31 -3.55
C LEU A 108 3.50 6.40 -2.11
N ALA A 109 3.73 5.26 -1.49
CA ALA A 109 4.16 5.18 -0.10
C ALA A 109 5.50 5.89 0.13
N CYS A 110 6.40 5.82 -0.84
CA CYS A 110 7.74 6.40 -0.76
C CYS A 110 7.83 7.81 -1.36
N GLY A 111 6.73 8.36 -1.87
CA GLY A 111 6.72 9.71 -2.42
C GLY A 111 7.40 9.87 -3.77
N ILE A 112 7.55 8.78 -4.54
CA ILE A 112 8.10 8.85 -5.90
C ILE A 112 7.07 9.48 -6.84
N THR A 113 5.80 9.10 -6.68
CA THR A 113 4.68 9.63 -7.45
C THR A 113 3.58 10.12 -6.52
N THR A 114 2.62 10.87 -7.07
CA THR A 114 1.45 11.34 -6.33
C THR A 114 0.22 10.50 -6.67
N TRP A 115 -0.78 10.56 -5.81
CA TRP A 115 -2.06 9.90 -6.04
C TRP A 115 -2.69 10.32 -7.37
N ALA A 116 -2.72 11.62 -7.63
CA ALA A 116 -3.29 12.15 -8.86
C ALA A 116 -2.59 11.62 -10.10
N GLU A 117 -1.25 11.57 -10.08
CA GLU A 117 -0.47 11.04 -11.21
C GLU A 117 -0.80 9.58 -11.49
N GLU A 118 -0.83 8.74 -10.47
CA GLU A 118 -1.12 7.31 -10.64
C GLU A 118 -2.58 7.08 -11.05
N LYS A 119 -3.51 7.84 -10.47
CA LYS A 119 -4.92 7.75 -10.81
C LYS A 119 -5.18 8.14 -12.26
N ASP A 120 -4.60 9.23 -12.71
CA ASP A 120 -4.77 9.74 -14.08
C ASP A 120 -4.26 8.76 -15.13
N THR A 121 -3.29 7.93 -14.78
CA THR A 121 -2.78 6.89 -15.68
C THR A 121 -3.52 5.57 -15.59
N GLY A 122 -4.54 5.50 -14.74
CA GLY A 122 -5.36 4.28 -14.60
C GLY A 122 -4.72 3.20 -13.75
N HIS A 123 -3.73 3.53 -12.94
CA HIS A 123 -3.01 2.55 -12.10
C HIS A 123 -3.71 2.22 -10.78
N ILE A 124 -4.80 2.92 -10.46
CA ILE A 124 -5.53 2.71 -9.21
C ILE A 124 -6.94 2.25 -9.52
N SER A 125 -7.32 1.10 -8.97
CA SER A 125 -8.69 0.59 -9.06
C SER A 125 -9.39 0.85 -7.73
N ALA A 126 -10.44 1.65 -7.75
CA ALA A 126 -11.18 2.01 -6.56
C ALA A 126 -12.68 1.82 -6.77
N VAL A 127 -13.33 1.19 -5.79
CA VAL A 127 -14.77 0.97 -5.75
C VAL A 127 -15.30 1.58 -4.46
N GLY A 128 -16.37 2.37 -4.55
CA GLY A 128 -16.96 3.06 -3.42
C GLY A 128 -16.74 4.56 -3.48
N GLU A 129 -17.14 5.26 -2.43
CA GLU A 129 -17.09 6.71 -2.38
C GLU A 129 -15.72 7.24 -1.91
N ARG A 130 -15.02 6.46 -1.07
CA ARG A 130 -13.72 6.86 -0.54
C ARG A 130 -12.61 6.24 -1.39
N ASP A 131 -12.25 6.95 -2.43
CA ASP A 131 -11.31 6.49 -3.44
C ASP A 131 -10.02 7.32 -3.51
N ASP A 132 -9.75 8.13 -2.50
CA ASP A 132 -8.60 9.02 -2.49
C ASP A 132 -7.85 8.93 -1.17
N LEU A 133 -6.62 8.43 -1.21
CA LEU A 133 -5.74 8.32 -0.06
C LEU A 133 -4.63 9.39 -0.05
N SER A 134 -4.75 10.44 -0.86
CA SER A 134 -3.70 11.45 -1.01
C SER A 134 -3.29 12.11 0.30
N ASP A 135 -4.25 12.30 1.23
CA ASP A 135 -3.98 12.92 2.53
C ASP A 135 -3.13 12.04 3.47
N LEU A 136 -3.04 10.74 3.17
CA LEU A 136 -2.31 9.78 3.99
C LEU A 136 -0.93 9.46 3.44
N LEU A 137 -0.61 9.93 2.24
CA LEU A 137 0.61 9.58 1.52
C LEU A 137 1.44 10.82 1.20
N PRO A 138 2.77 10.69 1.14
CA PRO A 138 3.57 9.49 1.43
C PRO A 138 3.57 9.15 2.91
N LEU A 139 4.01 7.95 3.20
CA LEU A 139 4.12 7.50 4.59
C LEU A 139 5.32 8.11 5.31
#